data_8356543b938778f2059115a8afb62ccd
#
_entry.id   8356543b938778f2059115a8afb62ccd
#
_cell.length_a   1.000
_cell.length_b   1.000
_cell.length_c   1.000
_cell.angle_alpha   90.00
_cell.angle_beta   90.00
_cell.angle_gamma   90.00
#
_symmetry.space_group_name_H-M   'P 1'
#
loop_
_entity.id
_entity.type
_entity.pdbx_description
1 polymer ?
#
loop_
_entity_poly.entity_id
_entity_poly.type
_entity_poly.pdbx_seq_one_letter_code
_entity_poly.pdbx_strand_id
1 'polypeptide(L)'
;MTHAVDLVADLGEGFGAYTMGDDEALLDVLTSANIACGFHAGDPRIMDATVRRCAEIGVAVGAHHSFPDLVGFGRRAMDLTPDEVRTDTLYQMGALHAFATAHGTGLRHIAPHGRLGNLVATRPDYAEAVAGAVASFDRSLIVLAQDGELADAARALGLRVGIVGIADRAYRDDGTLVPRSEPGAVLHDAGEIAERTVRMVTEGVIRTVGGRDLPVACDTVLLHGDTPGAIALARRIRGELLTAGVRIAPLTEVLDLKADATVGSA
;
A
#
# COMPACT_ATOMS: atom_id res chain seq x y z
N MET A 1 21.30 -8.19 11.77
CA MET A 1 19.84 -8.51 11.82
C MET A 1 19.40 -8.84 10.40
N THR A 2 18.60 -9.87 10.20
CA THR A 2 18.07 -10.19 8.86
C THR A 2 16.95 -9.23 8.55
N HIS A 3 17.12 -8.39 7.53
CA HIS A 3 16.04 -7.49 7.10
C HIS A 3 14.91 -8.30 6.47
N ALA A 4 13.67 -7.92 6.74
CA ALA A 4 12.48 -8.49 6.13
C ALA A 4 11.58 -7.38 5.61
N VAL A 5 10.93 -7.61 4.45
CA VAL A 5 10.03 -6.65 3.81
C VAL A 5 8.91 -7.37 3.07
N ASP A 6 7.75 -6.75 3.04
CA ASP A 6 6.62 -7.15 2.20
C ASP A 6 6.70 -6.43 0.85
N LEU A 7 6.22 -7.07 -0.22
CA LEU A 7 6.04 -6.45 -1.54
C LEU A 7 4.56 -6.38 -1.85
N VAL A 8 4.07 -5.16 -2.06
CA VAL A 8 2.66 -4.90 -2.34
C VAL A 8 2.50 -4.09 -3.64
N ALA A 9 1.42 -4.32 -4.36
CA ALA A 9 1.00 -3.47 -5.48
C ALA A 9 -0.51 -3.23 -5.45
N ASP A 10 -0.93 -2.15 -6.12
CA ASP A 10 -2.32 -1.83 -6.36
C ASP A 10 -2.82 -2.68 -7.52
N LEU A 11 -3.89 -3.44 -7.31
CA LEU A 11 -4.44 -4.44 -8.21
C LEU A 11 -5.96 -4.34 -8.31
N GLY A 12 -6.53 -5.00 -9.31
CA GLY A 12 -7.98 -4.97 -9.53
C GLY A 12 -8.49 -3.60 -9.96
N GLU A 13 -7.64 -2.77 -10.55
CA GLU A 13 -7.95 -1.39 -10.92
C GLU A 13 -8.58 -1.24 -12.33
N GLY A 14 -8.90 -2.34 -13.00
CA GLY A 14 -9.76 -2.31 -14.19
C GLY A 14 -11.20 -1.96 -13.86
N PHE A 15 -12.04 -1.70 -14.86
CA PHE A 15 -13.48 -1.46 -14.69
C PHE A 15 -14.25 -1.84 -15.95
N GLY A 16 -15.21 -2.74 -15.85
CA GLY A 16 -16.01 -3.22 -16.96
C GLY A 16 -15.16 -3.83 -18.08
N ALA A 17 -15.13 -3.17 -19.23
CA ALA A 17 -14.34 -3.59 -20.39
C ALA A 17 -12.92 -3.00 -20.39
N TYR A 18 -12.59 -2.13 -19.44
CA TYR A 18 -11.28 -1.48 -19.37
C TYR A 18 -10.36 -2.26 -18.43
N THR A 19 -9.21 -2.64 -18.95
CA THR A 19 -8.15 -3.29 -18.17
C THR A 19 -7.06 -2.27 -17.83
N MET A 20 -6.50 -2.37 -16.62
CA MET A 20 -5.32 -1.60 -16.20
C MET A 20 -4.26 -2.56 -15.70
N GLY A 21 -3.04 -2.42 -16.22
CA GLY A 21 -1.92 -3.27 -15.82
C GLY A 21 -2.06 -4.74 -16.24
N ASP A 22 -1.22 -5.57 -15.64
CA ASP A 22 -1.24 -7.03 -15.77
C ASP A 22 -1.15 -7.62 -14.35
N ASP A 23 -2.30 -7.71 -13.71
CA ASP A 23 -2.43 -8.16 -12.31
C ASP A 23 -1.89 -9.58 -12.12
N GLU A 24 -2.16 -10.48 -13.08
CA GLU A 24 -1.69 -11.87 -13.04
C GLU A 24 -0.17 -11.97 -12.95
N ALA A 25 0.53 -11.22 -13.81
CA ALA A 25 1.98 -11.25 -13.84
C ALA A 25 2.62 -10.54 -12.63
N LEU A 26 1.93 -9.58 -12.01
CA LEU A 26 2.39 -8.93 -10.77
C LEU A 26 2.20 -9.84 -9.56
N LEU A 27 1.11 -10.58 -9.48
CA LEU A 27 0.83 -11.48 -8.37
C LEU A 27 1.93 -12.53 -8.16
N ASP A 28 2.64 -12.93 -9.21
CA ASP A 28 3.76 -13.88 -9.11
C ASP A 28 4.98 -13.34 -8.31
N VAL A 29 5.06 -12.02 -8.10
CA VAL A 29 6.20 -11.37 -7.42
C VAL A 29 5.82 -10.73 -6.09
N LEU A 30 4.53 -10.63 -5.77
CA LEU A 30 4.01 -9.96 -4.58
C LEU A 30 3.82 -10.92 -3.40
N THR A 31 3.76 -10.35 -2.22
CA THR A 31 3.34 -11.02 -0.98
C THR A 31 2.02 -10.46 -0.44
N SER A 32 1.65 -9.25 -0.86
CA SER A 32 0.38 -8.59 -0.53
C SER A 32 -0.20 -7.87 -1.75
N ALA A 33 -1.51 -7.69 -1.78
CA ALA A 33 -2.25 -7.00 -2.83
C ALA A 33 -3.19 -5.95 -2.25
N ASN A 34 -3.10 -4.70 -2.71
CA ASN A 34 -4.08 -3.64 -2.45
C ASN A 34 -5.15 -3.74 -3.53
N ILE A 35 -6.32 -4.28 -3.22
CA ILE A 35 -7.37 -4.53 -4.22
C ILE A 35 -8.38 -3.40 -4.24
N ALA A 36 -8.60 -2.79 -5.41
CA ALA A 36 -9.58 -1.72 -5.62
C ALA A 36 -11.00 -2.17 -5.23
N CYS A 37 -11.76 -1.28 -4.58
CA CYS A 37 -13.02 -1.59 -3.92
C CYS A 37 -14.25 -0.94 -4.60
N GLY A 38 -14.15 -0.58 -5.89
CA GLY A 38 -15.26 -0.13 -6.72
C GLY A 38 -15.47 1.39 -6.79
N PHE A 39 -14.84 2.21 -5.93
CA PHE A 39 -15.04 3.65 -5.92
C PHE A 39 -14.14 4.40 -6.89
N HIS A 40 -12.85 4.12 -6.90
CA HIS A 40 -11.92 4.73 -7.86
C HIS A 40 -11.65 3.82 -9.06
N ALA A 41 -11.78 2.54 -8.87
CA ALA A 41 -11.55 1.48 -9.83
C ALA A 41 -12.11 0.16 -9.29
N GLY A 42 -12.05 -0.90 -10.10
CA GLY A 42 -12.59 -2.20 -9.73
C GLY A 42 -14.11 -2.27 -9.91
N ASP A 43 -14.60 -3.45 -10.17
CA ASP A 43 -16.01 -3.79 -10.18
C ASP A 43 -16.20 -5.16 -9.51
N PRO A 44 -17.47 -5.61 -9.26
CA PRO A 44 -17.68 -6.88 -8.57
C PRO A 44 -17.03 -8.10 -9.20
N ARG A 45 -16.89 -8.15 -10.54
CA ARG A 45 -16.27 -9.28 -11.26
C ARG A 45 -14.75 -9.24 -11.13
N ILE A 46 -14.17 -8.06 -11.23
CA ILE A 46 -12.73 -7.85 -11.06
C ILE A 46 -12.32 -8.15 -9.62
N MET A 47 -13.06 -7.61 -8.63
CA MET A 47 -12.81 -7.93 -7.21
C MET A 47 -12.87 -9.44 -6.96
N ASP A 48 -13.90 -10.12 -7.44
CA ASP A 48 -14.05 -11.57 -7.29
C ASP A 48 -12.87 -12.34 -7.88
N ALA A 49 -12.49 -12.02 -9.12
CA ALA A 49 -11.41 -12.69 -9.83
C ALA A 49 -10.05 -12.45 -9.15
N THR A 50 -9.75 -11.20 -8.78
CA THR A 50 -8.47 -10.84 -8.14
C THR A 50 -8.35 -11.45 -6.75
N VAL A 51 -9.41 -11.41 -5.93
CA VAL A 51 -9.43 -12.04 -4.60
C VAL A 51 -9.27 -13.55 -4.70
N ARG A 52 -9.98 -14.20 -5.62
CA ARG A 52 -9.84 -15.64 -5.85
C ARG A 52 -8.40 -16.00 -6.18
N ARG A 53 -7.78 -15.25 -7.11
CA ARG A 53 -6.40 -15.52 -7.50
C ARG A 53 -5.43 -15.34 -6.35
N CYS A 54 -5.57 -14.28 -5.55
CA CYS A 54 -4.78 -14.08 -4.33
C CYS A 54 -4.93 -15.26 -3.36
N ALA A 55 -6.15 -15.73 -3.14
CA ALA A 55 -6.41 -16.87 -2.25
C ALA A 55 -5.75 -18.18 -2.74
N GLU A 56 -5.80 -18.45 -4.06
CA GLU A 56 -5.18 -19.63 -4.68
C GLU A 56 -3.66 -19.70 -4.48
N ILE A 57 -2.97 -18.53 -4.55
CA ILE A 57 -1.51 -18.47 -4.49
C ILE A 57 -0.95 -17.99 -3.14
N GLY A 58 -1.83 -17.68 -2.17
CA GLY A 58 -1.44 -17.27 -0.83
C GLY A 58 -0.96 -15.82 -0.69
N VAL A 59 -1.33 -14.93 -1.63
CA VAL A 59 -1.06 -13.48 -1.53
C VAL A 59 -2.07 -12.85 -0.58
N ALA A 60 -1.59 -12.01 0.35
CA ALA A 60 -2.42 -11.35 1.35
C ALA A 60 -3.34 -10.29 0.70
N VAL A 61 -4.63 -10.33 1.04
CA VAL A 61 -5.66 -9.42 0.49
C VAL A 61 -5.82 -8.20 1.37
N GLY A 62 -5.72 -7.01 0.79
CA GLY A 62 -5.97 -5.73 1.44
C GLY A 62 -6.96 -4.85 0.69
N ALA A 63 -7.72 -4.04 1.42
CA ALA A 63 -8.71 -3.13 0.83
C ALA A 63 -8.06 -1.82 0.40
N HIS A 64 -8.08 -1.57 -0.91
CA HIS A 64 -7.57 -0.34 -1.53
C HIS A 64 -8.74 0.63 -1.76
N HIS A 65 -9.14 1.29 -0.68
CA HIS A 65 -10.27 2.20 -0.67
C HIS A 65 -9.88 3.62 -1.06
N SER A 66 -10.83 4.37 -1.60
CA SER A 66 -10.61 5.72 -2.10
C SER A 66 -11.86 6.58 -2.03
N PHE A 67 -11.75 7.81 -2.49
CA PHE A 67 -12.90 8.66 -2.81
C PHE A 67 -13.73 8.05 -3.94
N PRO A 68 -15.05 8.33 -3.99
CA PRO A 68 -15.96 7.88 -5.05
C PRO A 68 -15.73 8.67 -6.35
N ASP A 69 -14.56 8.51 -6.94
CA ASP A 69 -14.05 9.26 -8.09
C ASP A 69 -13.58 8.33 -9.22
N LEU A 70 -14.49 7.53 -9.76
CA LEU A 70 -14.17 6.59 -10.83
C LEU A 70 -13.56 7.29 -12.06
N VAL A 71 -14.11 8.43 -12.47
CA VAL A 71 -13.63 9.17 -13.65
C VAL A 71 -12.24 9.78 -13.43
N GLY A 72 -11.94 10.21 -12.21
CA GLY A 72 -10.63 10.77 -11.83
C GLY A 72 -9.69 9.76 -11.23
N PHE A 73 -10.06 8.46 -11.23
CA PHE A 73 -9.26 7.39 -10.66
C PHE A 73 -8.85 7.67 -9.20
N GLY A 74 -9.76 8.24 -8.40
CA GLY A 74 -9.50 8.59 -7.00
C GLY A 74 -8.41 9.66 -6.79
N ARG A 75 -7.98 10.35 -7.85
CA ARG A 75 -6.85 11.30 -7.80
C ARG A 75 -7.28 12.76 -7.75
N ARG A 76 -8.58 13.05 -7.96
CA ARG A 76 -9.13 14.40 -7.83
C ARG A 76 -9.39 14.73 -6.36
N ALA A 77 -9.25 16.02 -6.01
CA ALA A 77 -9.67 16.50 -4.69
C ALA A 77 -11.19 16.44 -4.58
N MET A 78 -11.68 15.88 -3.47
CA MET A 78 -13.09 15.88 -3.10
C MET A 78 -13.21 16.45 -1.70
N ASP A 79 -14.23 17.26 -1.48
CA ASP A 79 -14.53 17.86 -0.18
C ASP A 79 -15.61 17.03 0.52
N LEU A 80 -15.18 16.04 1.27
CA LEU A 80 -16.04 15.16 2.06
C LEU A 80 -15.90 15.49 3.55
N THR A 81 -16.98 15.29 4.28
CA THR A 81 -16.92 15.31 5.74
C THR A 81 -16.17 14.08 6.29
N PRO A 82 -15.58 14.15 7.49
CA PRO A 82 -14.95 12.98 8.11
C PRO A 82 -15.91 11.78 8.25
N ASP A 83 -17.20 12.01 8.48
CA ASP A 83 -18.19 10.92 8.56
C ASP A 83 -18.44 10.26 7.19
N GLU A 84 -18.46 11.02 6.10
CA GLU A 84 -18.51 10.45 4.75
C GLU A 84 -17.25 9.63 4.45
N VAL A 85 -16.07 10.12 4.79
CA VAL A 85 -14.82 9.34 4.66
C VAL A 85 -14.88 8.03 5.46
N ARG A 86 -15.38 8.09 6.69
CA ARG A 86 -15.56 6.91 7.55
C ARG A 86 -16.53 5.89 6.93
N THR A 87 -17.69 6.34 6.49
CA THR A 87 -18.72 5.45 5.92
C THR A 87 -18.31 4.88 4.57
N ASP A 88 -17.65 5.66 3.72
CA ASP A 88 -17.08 5.21 2.44
C ASP A 88 -15.99 4.18 2.64
N THR A 89 -15.15 4.35 3.67
CA THR A 89 -14.12 3.36 4.04
C THR A 89 -14.75 2.04 4.47
N LEU A 90 -15.76 2.09 5.36
CA LEU A 90 -16.50 0.90 5.82
C LEU A 90 -17.17 0.17 4.67
N TYR A 91 -17.86 0.90 3.78
CA TYR A 91 -18.53 0.33 2.63
C TYR A 91 -17.56 -0.45 1.73
N GLN A 92 -16.43 0.14 1.40
CA GLN A 92 -15.44 -0.45 0.53
C GLN A 92 -14.76 -1.67 1.16
N MET A 93 -14.40 -1.60 2.46
CA MET A 93 -13.90 -2.76 3.20
C MET A 93 -14.92 -3.90 3.24
N GLY A 94 -16.20 -3.59 3.51
CA GLY A 94 -17.29 -4.56 3.54
C GLY A 94 -17.51 -5.25 2.20
N ALA A 95 -17.44 -4.49 1.10
CA ALA A 95 -17.57 -5.04 -0.25
C ALA A 95 -16.46 -6.07 -0.55
N LEU A 96 -15.20 -5.70 -0.32
CA LEU A 96 -14.08 -6.61 -0.57
C LEU A 96 -14.06 -7.80 0.41
N HIS A 97 -14.43 -7.58 1.67
CA HIS A 97 -14.51 -8.63 2.68
C HIS A 97 -15.49 -9.74 2.30
N ALA A 98 -16.60 -9.40 1.64
CA ALA A 98 -17.56 -10.39 1.17
C ALA A 98 -16.92 -11.36 0.15
N PHE A 99 -16.15 -10.86 -0.80
CA PHE A 99 -15.41 -11.69 -1.76
C PHE A 99 -14.29 -12.49 -1.08
N ALA A 100 -13.53 -11.88 -0.17
CA ALA A 100 -12.50 -12.58 0.58
C ALA A 100 -13.09 -13.78 1.35
N THR A 101 -14.22 -13.58 2.03
CA THR A 101 -14.93 -14.64 2.74
C THR A 101 -15.41 -15.74 1.80
N ALA A 102 -15.98 -15.38 0.63
CA ALA A 102 -16.47 -16.34 -0.36
C ALA A 102 -15.36 -17.24 -0.91
N HIS A 103 -14.13 -16.75 -0.97
CA HIS A 103 -12.95 -17.51 -1.42
C HIS A 103 -12.11 -18.11 -0.28
N GLY A 104 -12.65 -18.16 0.94
CA GLY A 104 -12.01 -18.83 2.08
C GLY A 104 -10.77 -18.11 2.62
N THR A 105 -10.64 -16.82 2.33
CA THR A 105 -9.59 -15.96 2.88
C THR A 105 -10.20 -14.80 3.68
N GLY A 106 -9.42 -13.82 4.09
CA GLY A 106 -9.87 -12.63 4.80
C GLY A 106 -9.02 -11.43 4.47
N LEU A 107 -9.52 -10.25 4.77
CA LEU A 107 -8.70 -9.04 4.70
C LEU A 107 -7.56 -9.13 5.70
N ARG A 108 -6.38 -8.63 5.32
CA ARG A 108 -5.20 -8.54 6.18
C ARG A 108 -4.81 -7.11 6.46
N HIS A 109 -5.06 -6.20 5.52
CA HIS A 109 -4.70 -4.80 5.66
C HIS A 109 -5.67 -3.89 4.91
N ILE A 110 -5.52 -2.60 5.16
CA ILE A 110 -6.12 -1.54 4.35
C ILE A 110 -5.01 -0.61 3.85
N ALA A 111 -5.20 -0.04 2.67
CA ALA A 111 -4.31 0.94 2.08
C ALA A 111 -5.12 2.01 1.34
N PRO A 112 -5.17 3.26 1.81
CA PRO A 112 -5.89 4.31 1.11
C PRO A 112 -5.26 4.65 -0.25
N HIS A 113 -6.08 4.77 -1.30
CA HIS A 113 -5.63 5.10 -2.65
C HIS A 113 -5.59 6.60 -2.91
N GLY A 114 -4.69 6.99 -3.79
CA GLY A 114 -4.71 8.25 -4.54
C GLY A 114 -4.77 9.50 -3.67
N ARG A 115 -5.76 10.36 -3.93
CA ARG A 115 -5.90 11.63 -3.20
C ARG A 115 -6.23 11.42 -1.72
N LEU A 116 -7.06 10.42 -1.41
CA LEU A 116 -7.34 10.06 -0.02
C LEU A 116 -6.07 9.66 0.71
N GLY A 117 -5.25 8.78 0.12
CA GLY A 117 -3.98 8.35 0.70
C GLY A 117 -3.02 9.51 1.02
N ASN A 118 -2.95 10.52 0.13
CA ASN A 118 -2.15 11.71 0.39
C ASN A 118 -2.74 12.59 1.51
N LEU A 119 -4.06 12.70 1.59
CA LEU A 119 -4.73 13.56 2.58
C LEU A 119 -4.66 12.96 3.98
N VAL A 120 -4.87 11.66 4.15
CA VAL A 120 -4.79 11.02 5.46
C VAL A 120 -3.38 11.01 6.05
N ALA A 121 -2.35 11.26 5.24
CA ALA A 121 -0.99 11.43 5.74
C ALA A 121 -0.76 12.77 6.45
N THR A 122 -1.61 13.79 6.18
CA THR A 122 -1.41 15.17 6.63
C THR A 122 -2.65 15.83 7.25
N ARG A 123 -3.81 15.18 7.20
CA ARG A 123 -5.08 15.68 7.75
C ARG A 123 -5.56 14.79 8.90
N PRO A 124 -5.49 15.26 10.15
CA PRO A 124 -5.88 14.48 11.33
C PRO A 124 -7.34 14.01 11.29
N ASP A 125 -8.26 14.86 10.86
CA ASP A 125 -9.70 14.55 10.80
C ASP A 125 -10.02 13.38 9.86
N TYR A 126 -9.36 13.32 8.70
CA TYR A 126 -9.51 12.20 7.76
C TYR A 126 -8.78 10.94 8.25
N ALA A 127 -7.61 11.12 8.86
CA ALA A 127 -6.84 10.04 9.45
C ALA A 127 -7.63 9.33 10.57
N GLU A 128 -8.22 10.10 11.48
CA GLU A 128 -9.09 9.59 12.54
C GLU A 128 -10.32 8.88 12.00
N ALA A 129 -10.96 9.43 10.94
CA ALA A 129 -12.11 8.84 10.30
C ALA A 129 -11.79 7.46 9.70
N VAL A 130 -10.67 7.34 8.97
CA VAL A 130 -10.22 6.06 8.39
C VAL A 130 -9.82 5.08 9.49
N ALA A 131 -8.97 5.49 10.44
CA ALA A 131 -8.53 4.62 11.54
C ALA A 131 -9.71 4.14 12.40
N GLY A 132 -10.69 5.02 12.68
CA GLY A 132 -11.93 4.70 13.38
C GLY A 132 -12.80 3.70 12.62
N ALA A 133 -12.90 3.84 11.30
CA ALA A 133 -13.59 2.87 10.44
C ALA A 133 -12.96 1.48 10.55
N VAL A 134 -11.64 1.39 10.45
CA VAL A 134 -10.89 0.12 10.59
C VAL A 134 -11.11 -0.48 11.98
N ALA A 135 -10.94 0.29 13.03
CA ALA A 135 -11.11 -0.18 14.40
C ALA A 135 -12.50 -0.71 14.71
N SER A 136 -13.53 -0.15 14.06
CA SER A 136 -14.92 -0.60 14.19
C SER A 136 -15.25 -1.82 13.33
N PHE A 137 -14.54 -2.02 12.22
CA PHE A 137 -14.75 -3.13 11.31
C PHE A 137 -14.01 -4.40 11.80
N ASP A 138 -12.69 -4.31 11.92
CA ASP A 138 -11.86 -5.42 12.41
C ASP A 138 -10.52 -4.88 12.94
N ARG A 139 -10.29 -5.01 14.25
CA ARG A 139 -9.08 -4.53 14.93
C ARG A 139 -7.82 -5.36 14.60
N SER A 140 -7.96 -6.50 13.96
CA SER A 140 -6.83 -7.33 13.52
C SER A 140 -6.19 -6.86 12.22
N LEU A 141 -6.86 -5.97 11.48
CA LEU A 141 -6.35 -5.42 10.24
C LEU A 141 -5.14 -4.52 10.48
N ILE A 142 -4.19 -4.59 9.55
CA ILE A 142 -3.03 -3.71 9.53
C ILE A 142 -3.38 -2.47 8.70
N VAL A 143 -3.08 -1.30 9.22
CA VAL A 143 -3.20 -0.04 8.48
C VAL A 143 -1.89 0.20 7.74
N LEU A 144 -1.91 0.10 6.41
CA LEU A 144 -0.81 0.52 5.54
C LEU A 144 -0.85 2.03 5.35
N ALA A 145 0.18 2.72 5.78
CA ALA A 145 0.26 4.18 5.71
C ALA A 145 1.70 4.65 5.44
N GLN A 146 1.82 5.85 4.89
CA GLN A 146 3.05 6.62 5.04
C GLN A 146 3.20 7.02 6.53
N ASP A 147 4.41 7.29 6.98
CA ASP A 147 4.61 7.84 8.32
C ASP A 147 3.97 9.23 8.40
N GLY A 148 3.01 9.42 9.30
CA GLY A 148 2.18 10.62 9.40
C GLY A 148 0.85 10.37 10.12
N GLU A 149 -0.11 11.26 9.94
CA GLU A 149 -1.35 11.34 10.72
C GLU A 149 -2.15 10.02 10.75
N LEU A 150 -2.26 9.29 9.64
CA LEU A 150 -2.98 8.01 9.64
C LEU A 150 -2.27 6.94 10.48
N ALA A 151 -0.94 6.89 10.38
CA ALA A 151 -0.16 5.96 11.18
C ALA A 151 -0.31 6.26 12.67
N ASP A 152 -0.30 7.54 13.05
CA ASP A 152 -0.45 7.98 14.43
C ASP A 152 -1.86 7.74 14.97
N ALA A 153 -2.90 8.08 14.19
CA ALA A 153 -4.29 7.80 14.56
C ALA A 153 -4.55 6.28 14.74
N ALA A 154 -3.99 5.45 13.85
CA ALA A 154 -4.11 4.00 13.95
C ALA A 154 -3.40 3.46 15.22
N ARG A 155 -2.17 3.92 15.51
CA ARG A 155 -1.42 3.56 16.71
C ARG A 155 -2.17 3.98 17.99
N ALA A 156 -2.75 5.19 18.00
CA ALA A 156 -3.54 5.70 19.14
C ALA A 156 -4.77 4.83 19.44
N LEU A 157 -5.35 4.19 18.42
CA LEU A 157 -6.44 3.23 18.57
C LEU A 157 -5.95 1.80 18.86
N GLY A 158 -4.64 1.55 18.96
CA GLY A 158 -4.05 0.24 19.19
C GLY A 158 -4.15 -0.70 17.96
N LEU A 159 -4.27 -0.14 16.77
CA LEU A 159 -4.19 -0.91 15.52
C LEU A 159 -2.72 -1.17 15.15
N ARG A 160 -2.48 -2.28 14.45
CA ARG A 160 -1.18 -2.53 13.83
C ARG A 160 -0.98 -1.61 12.64
N VAL A 161 0.23 -1.09 12.49
CA VAL A 161 0.59 -0.18 11.40
C VAL A 161 1.76 -0.77 10.63
N GLY A 162 1.67 -0.79 9.31
CA GLY A 162 2.76 -1.06 8.40
C GLY A 162 3.15 0.22 7.65
N ILE A 163 4.41 0.61 7.73
CA ILE A 163 4.91 1.80 7.03
C ILE A 163 5.28 1.43 5.59
N VAL A 164 4.65 2.15 4.65
CA VAL A 164 4.87 1.93 3.22
C VAL A 164 6.00 2.79 2.69
N GLY A 165 6.97 2.16 2.05
CA GLY A 165 7.95 2.81 1.19
C GLY A 165 7.54 2.71 -0.27
N ILE A 166 7.45 3.83 -0.97
CA ILE A 166 7.01 3.85 -2.37
C ILE A 166 8.24 3.89 -3.28
N ALA A 167 8.46 2.81 -4.01
CA ALA A 167 9.69 2.59 -4.77
C ALA A 167 9.94 3.64 -5.87
N ASP A 168 8.91 3.96 -6.64
CA ASP A 168 8.97 4.73 -7.88
C ASP A 168 8.54 6.20 -7.72
N ARG A 169 8.38 6.69 -6.48
CA ARG A 169 7.96 8.07 -6.20
C ARG A 169 9.09 8.88 -5.56
N ALA A 170 9.20 10.12 -5.97
CA ALA A 170 10.10 11.08 -5.35
C ALA A 170 9.54 11.64 -4.04
N TYR A 171 10.42 11.83 -3.05
CA TYR A 171 10.10 12.36 -1.73
C TYR A 171 10.68 13.75 -1.55
N ARG A 172 9.96 14.64 -0.87
CA ARG A 172 10.43 15.93 -0.36
C ARG A 172 11.16 15.76 0.96
N ASP A 173 11.86 16.79 1.38
CA ASP A 173 12.65 16.81 2.63
C ASP A 173 11.78 16.71 3.91
N ASP A 174 10.48 16.96 3.80
CA ASP A 174 9.49 16.81 4.87
C ASP A 174 8.83 15.42 4.92
N GLY A 175 9.24 14.50 4.04
CA GLY A 175 8.70 13.16 3.95
C GLY A 175 7.47 13.02 3.06
N THR A 176 6.90 14.10 2.55
CA THR A 176 5.77 14.04 1.64
C THR A 176 6.20 13.66 0.22
N LEU A 177 5.28 13.08 -0.54
CA LEU A 177 5.54 12.77 -1.95
C LEU A 177 5.50 14.03 -2.80
N VAL A 178 6.38 14.12 -3.79
CA VAL A 178 6.29 15.15 -4.83
C VAL A 178 4.98 14.95 -5.60
N PRO A 179 4.14 15.99 -5.78
CA PRO A 179 2.91 15.89 -6.55
C PRO A 179 3.14 15.36 -7.97
N ARG A 180 2.30 14.42 -8.45
CA ARG A 180 2.45 13.82 -9.79
C ARG A 180 2.44 14.82 -10.95
N SER A 181 1.92 16.05 -10.73
CA SER A 181 1.93 17.14 -11.71
C SER A 181 3.30 17.83 -11.83
N GLU A 182 4.22 17.61 -10.92
CA GLU A 182 5.56 18.18 -10.94
C GLU A 182 6.54 17.27 -11.69
N PRO A 183 7.49 17.83 -12.46
CA PRO A 183 8.54 17.05 -13.12
C PRO A 183 9.36 16.25 -12.09
N GLY A 184 9.71 15.00 -12.42
CA GLY A 184 10.51 14.14 -11.55
C GLY A 184 9.76 13.51 -10.37
N ALA A 185 8.43 13.72 -10.27
CA ALA A 185 7.61 13.12 -9.21
C ALA A 185 7.55 11.59 -9.28
N VAL A 186 7.63 11.04 -10.49
CA VAL A 186 7.68 9.59 -10.77
C VAL A 186 9.04 9.28 -11.35
N LEU A 187 9.71 8.28 -10.79
CA LEU A 187 10.98 7.78 -11.27
C LEU A 187 10.74 6.72 -12.37
N HIS A 188 11.63 6.64 -13.34
CA HIS A 188 11.48 5.76 -14.50
C HIS A 188 12.67 4.83 -14.73
N ASP A 189 13.86 5.16 -14.19
CA ASP A 189 15.02 4.30 -14.32
C ASP A 189 14.91 3.10 -13.36
N ALA A 190 14.78 1.92 -13.94
CA ALA A 190 14.58 0.69 -13.15
C ALA A 190 15.82 0.34 -12.29
N GLY A 191 17.03 0.79 -12.69
CA GLY A 191 18.25 0.59 -11.91
C GLY A 191 18.27 1.45 -10.67
N GLU A 192 18.03 2.75 -10.87
CA GLU A 192 17.93 3.72 -9.78
C GLU A 192 16.83 3.34 -8.78
N ILE A 193 15.65 2.93 -9.26
CA ILE A 193 14.54 2.53 -8.40
C ILE A 193 14.90 1.29 -7.58
N ALA A 194 15.54 0.28 -8.18
CA ALA A 194 15.90 -0.94 -7.46
C ALA A 194 16.99 -0.67 -6.41
N GLU A 195 18.07 0.04 -6.75
CA GLU A 195 19.14 0.43 -5.82
C GLU A 195 18.58 1.22 -4.63
N ARG A 196 17.80 2.23 -4.91
CA ARG A 196 17.13 3.08 -3.92
C ARG A 196 16.21 2.26 -3.00
N THR A 197 15.50 1.27 -3.54
CA THR A 197 14.61 0.40 -2.76
C THR A 197 15.41 -0.51 -1.84
N VAL A 198 16.51 -1.10 -2.31
CA VAL A 198 17.41 -1.87 -1.45
C VAL A 198 17.93 -1.01 -0.31
N ARG A 199 18.39 0.19 -0.59
CA ARG A 199 18.89 1.14 0.41
C ARG A 199 17.81 1.52 1.43
N MET A 200 16.58 1.76 0.97
CA MET A 200 15.43 2.05 1.83
C MET A 200 15.14 0.91 2.82
N VAL A 201 15.24 -0.33 2.38
CA VAL A 201 14.96 -1.51 3.22
C VAL A 201 16.13 -1.85 4.15
N THR A 202 17.39 -1.74 3.68
CA THR A 202 18.58 -2.19 4.42
C THR A 202 19.18 -1.11 5.31
N GLU A 203 19.14 0.15 4.89
CA GLU A 203 19.69 1.29 5.64
C GLU A 203 18.63 2.14 6.33
N GLY A 204 17.34 1.93 5.98
CA GLY A 204 16.23 2.71 6.54
C GLY A 204 16.25 4.19 6.12
N VAL A 205 16.74 4.48 4.92
CA VAL A 205 16.83 5.86 4.40
C VAL A 205 16.42 5.95 2.94
N ILE A 206 15.88 7.10 2.57
CA ILE A 206 15.53 7.42 1.18
C ILE A 206 16.10 8.77 0.78
N ARG A 207 16.66 8.88 -0.44
CA ARG A 207 17.16 10.13 -0.97
C ARG A 207 16.03 11.01 -1.44
N THR A 208 15.92 12.22 -0.90
CA THR A 208 14.91 13.21 -1.28
C THR A 208 15.33 14.00 -2.54
N VAL A 209 14.38 14.73 -3.15
CA VAL A 209 14.68 15.66 -4.27
C VAL A 209 15.61 16.79 -3.84
N GLY A 210 15.62 17.17 -2.56
CA GLY A 210 16.56 18.13 -1.99
C GLY A 210 17.96 17.58 -1.76
N GLY A 211 18.20 16.30 -2.03
CA GLY A 211 19.49 15.65 -1.86
C GLY A 211 19.82 15.24 -0.43
N ARG A 212 18.83 15.21 0.47
CA ARG A 212 18.97 14.73 1.85
C ARG A 212 18.65 13.26 1.96
N ASP A 213 19.26 12.56 2.90
CA ASP A 213 18.84 11.23 3.31
C ASP A 213 17.78 11.38 4.41
N LEU A 214 16.56 10.97 4.09
CA LEU A 214 15.42 10.96 5.01
C LEU A 214 15.30 9.58 5.64
N PRO A 215 15.24 9.46 6.98
CA PRO A 215 14.93 8.18 7.63
C PRO A 215 13.53 7.71 7.24
N VAL A 216 13.40 6.45 6.86
CA VAL A 216 12.14 5.80 6.49
C VAL A 216 12.09 4.42 7.14
N ALA A 217 11.13 4.19 8.02
CA ALA A 217 10.77 2.83 8.39
C ALA A 217 10.00 2.21 7.21
N CYS A 218 10.52 1.14 6.62
CA CYS A 218 9.88 0.46 5.50
C CYS A 218 9.50 -0.97 5.92
N ASP A 219 8.21 -1.24 6.05
CA ASP A 219 7.67 -2.56 6.36
C ASP A 219 7.20 -3.24 5.08
N THR A 220 6.72 -2.45 4.12
CA THR A 220 6.31 -2.90 2.80
C THR A 220 6.77 -1.95 1.71
N VAL A 221 7.14 -2.49 0.56
CA VAL A 221 7.48 -1.72 -0.64
C VAL A 221 6.29 -1.73 -1.58
N LEU A 222 5.73 -0.55 -1.84
CA LEU A 222 4.66 -0.38 -2.82
C LEU A 222 5.23 -0.21 -4.22
N LEU A 223 4.69 -1.03 -5.14
CA LEU A 223 4.96 -1.02 -6.57
C LEU A 223 3.66 -0.63 -7.31
N HIS A 224 3.74 0.35 -8.22
CA HIS A 224 2.58 0.69 -9.03
C HIS A 224 2.48 -0.26 -10.24
N GLY A 225 1.30 -0.82 -10.46
CA GLY A 225 1.01 -1.75 -11.56
C GLY A 225 0.59 -1.08 -12.88
N ASP A 226 0.19 0.19 -12.82
CA ASP A 226 -0.36 0.97 -13.93
C ASP A 226 0.71 1.58 -14.88
N THR A 227 2.00 1.37 -14.60
CA THR A 227 3.11 1.93 -15.38
C THR A 227 3.67 0.91 -16.37
N PRO A 228 3.96 1.30 -17.63
CA PRO A 228 4.67 0.43 -18.58
C PRO A 228 5.98 -0.10 -17.98
N GLY A 229 6.17 -1.42 -18.02
CA GLY A 229 7.36 -2.06 -17.44
C GLY A 229 7.27 -2.39 -15.95
N ALA A 230 6.14 -2.18 -15.31
CA ALA A 230 5.91 -2.45 -13.87
C ALA A 230 6.34 -3.86 -13.45
N ILE A 231 6.02 -4.89 -14.26
CA ILE A 231 6.37 -6.28 -13.98
C ILE A 231 7.89 -6.49 -13.99
N ALA A 232 8.58 -5.94 -14.98
CA ALA A 232 10.03 -6.04 -15.08
C ALA A 232 10.71 -5.33 -13.90
N LEU A 233 10.20 -4.16 -13.51
CA LEU A 233 10.65 -3.42 -12.34
C LEU A 233 10.40 -4.21 -11.04
N ALA A 234 9.21 -4.77 -10.85
CA ALA A 234 8.87 -5.57 -9.68
C ALA A 234 9.79 -6.79 -9.53
N ARG A 235 10.01 -7.53 -10.63
CA ARG A 235 10.95 -8.66 -10.66
C ARG A 235 12.38 -8.25 -10.33
N ARG A 236 12.82 -7.10 -10.86
CA ARG A 236 14.15 -6.57 -10.58
C ARG A 236 14.29 -6.19 -9.10
N ILE A 237 13.36 -5.42 -8.56
CA ILE A 237 13.36 -5.03 -7.13
C ILE A 237 13.41 -6.28 -6.25
N ARG A 238 12.56 -7.28 -6.52
CA ARG A 238 12.54 -8.54 -5.78
C ARG A 238 13.91 -9.25 -5.85
N GLY A 239 14.51 -9.33 -7.04
CA GLY A 239 15.84 -9.95 -7.23
C GLY A 239 16.95 -9.23 -6.49
N GLU A 240 17.01 -7.91 -6.56
CA GLU A 240 18.01 -7.08 -5.87
C GLU A 240 17.87 -7.17 -4.34
N LEU A 241 16.64 -7.17 -3.80
CA LEU A 241 16.37 -7.36 -2.37
C LEU A 241 16.85 -8.74 -1.90
N LEU A 242 16.54 -9.81 -2.62
CA LEU A 242 17.02 -11.17 -2.31
C LEU A 242 18.54 -11.26 -2.37
N THR A 243 19.18 -10.64 -3.35
CA THR A 243 20.65 -10.57 -3.49
C THR A 243 21.29 -9.82 -2.32
N ALA A 244 20.62 -8.79 -1.81
CA ALA A 244 21.04 -8.05 -0.61
C ALA A 244 20.78 -8.81 0.71
N GLY A 245 20.25 -10.04 0.65
CA GLY A 245 19.96 -10.86 1.83
C GLY A 245 18.69 -10.47 2.58
N VAL A 246 17.81 -9.70 1.94
CA VAL A 246 16.51 -9.32 2.51
C VAL A 246 15.52 -10.47 2.34
N ARG A 247 14.82 -10.82 3.42
CA ARG A 247 13.73 -11.80 3.39
C ARG A 247 12.46 -11.12 2.88
N ILE A 248 11.86 -11.67 1.85
CA ILE A 248 10.55 -11.22 1.35
C ILE A 248 9.46 -12.08 1.96
N ALA A 249 8.54 -11.47 2.71
CA ALA A 249 7.51 -12.16 3.46
C ALA A 249 6.22 -11.31 3.51
N PRO A 250 5.04 -11.91 3.76
CA PRO A 250 3.81 -11.17 3.97
C PRO A 250 3.93 -10.15 5.12
N LEU A 251 3.22 -9.03 5.01
CA LEU A 251 3.32 -7.91 5.96
C LEU A 251 3.11 -8.34 7.42
N THR A 252 2.17 -9.24 7.69
CA THR A 252 1.94 -9.78 9.04
C THR A 252 3.21 -10.38 9.64
N GLU A 253 3.92 -11.19 8.86
CA GLU A 253 5.17 -11.83 9.28
C GLU A 253 6.30 -10.82 9.46
N VAL A 254 6.40 -9.83 8.56
CA VAL A 254 7.39 -8.74 8.68
C VAL A 254 7.22 -7.99 10.00
N LEU A 255 5.98 -7.64 10.36
CA LEU A 255 5.71 -6.91 11.60
C LEU A 255 5.95 -7.79 12.84
N ASP A 256 5.67 -9.08 12.78
CA ASP A 256 5.94 -10.02 13.89
C ASP A 256 7.46 -10.16 14.12
N LEU A 257 8.26 -10.32 13.06
CA LEU A 257 9.71 -10.38 13.15
C LEU A 257 10.33 -9.11 13.75
N LYS A 258 9.78 -7.93 13.44
CA LYS A 258 10.25 -6.65 14.01
C LYS A 258 9.88 -6.52 15.49
N ALA A 259 8.70 -6.96 15.90
CA ALA A 259 8.27 -6.98 17.28
C ALA A 259 9.18 -7.86 18.15
N ASP A 260 9.49 -9.08 17.69
CA ASP A 260 10.37 -10.03 18.39
C ASP A 260 11.80 -9.48 18.54
N ALA A 261 12.32 -8.79 17.50
CA ALA A 261 13.64 -8.18 17.56
C ALA A 261 13.75 -7.06 18.60
N THR A 262 12.65 -6.33 18.83
CA THR A 262 12.60 -5.24 19.83
C THR A 262 12.58 -5.80 21.26
N VAL A 263 11.88 -6.92 21.49
CA VAL A 263 11.80 -7.56 22.82
C VAL A 263 13.12 -8.24 23.19
N GLY A 264 13.86 -8.78 22.22
CA GLY A 264 15.15 -9.45 22.45
C GLY A 264 16.35 -8.51 22.70
N SER A 265 16.17 -7.19 22.53
CA SER A 265 17.20 -6.15 22.68
C SER A 265 17.02 -5.30 23.97
N ALA A 266 15.98 -5.53 24.75
CA ALA A 266 15.71 -4.89 26.05
C ALA A 266 16.13 -5.80 27.20
#